data_8c0211eaa2b3913c0603317bf94da409
#
_entry.id   8c0211eaa2b3913c0603317bf94da409
#
_cell.length_a   1.000
_cell.length_b   1.000
_cell.length_c   1.000
_cell.angle_alpha   90.00
_cell.angle_beta   90.00
_cell.angle_gamma   90.00
#
_symmetry.space_group_name_H-M   'P 1'
#
loop_
_entity.id
_entity.type
_entity.pdbx_description
1 polymer ?
#
loop_
_entity_poly.entity_id
_entity_poly.type
_entity_poly.pdbx_seq_one_letter_code
_entity_poly.pdbx_strand_id
1 'polypeptide(L)'
;NNTVVTVGGGVALGYGSNASTAGGVDGLKQAHSVTTGTSTEANGFKSTQNVDGNDIGAVSVGMGSGNKLIKRQIVNVAAGTQDTDAVNVAQLKS
;
A
#
# COMPACT_ATOMS: atom_id res chain seq x y z
N ASN A 1 -7.26 8.04 -18.67
CA ASN A 1 -7.75 8.43 -18.10
C ASN A 1 -8.51 8.62 -16.81
N ASN A 2 -9.42 8.19 -16.22
CA ASN A 2 -10.17 8.60 -15.04
C ASN A 2 -9.46 8.18 -13.74
N THR A 3 -8.25 8.68 -13.55
CA THR A 3 -7.54 8.47 -12.28
C THR A 3 -7.77 9.67 -11.37
N VAL A 4 -7.90 9.40 -10.08
CA VAL A 4 -8.14 10.44 -9.08
C VAL A 4 -7.16 10.26 -7.93
N VAL A 5 -6.49 11.35 -7.55
CA VAL A 5 -5.62 11.39 -6.39
C VAL A 5 -6.13 12.50 -5.47
N THR A 6 -6.59 12.12 -4.28
CA THR A 6 -7.15 13.09 -3.33
C THR A 6 -6.25 13.29 -2.11
N VAL A 7 -5.19 12.51 -1.97
CA VAL A 7 -4.23 12.65 -0.87
C VAL A 7 -2.88 13.02 -1.48
N GLY A 8 -2.25 14.06 -0.96
CA GLY A 8 -0.97 14.53 -1.48
C GLY A 8 0.08 13.43 -1.51
N GLY A 9 0.84 13.38 -2.59
CA GLY A 9 1.86 12.35 -2.78
C GLY A 9 1.34 10.99 -3.17
N GLY A 10 0.02 10.81 -3.27
CA GLY A 10 -0.56 9.55 -3.71
C GLY A 10 -0.36 9.32 -5.20
N VAL A 11 -0.48 8.09 -5.63
CA VAL A 11 -0.33 7.68 -7.03
C VAL A 11 -1.52 6.81 -7.41
N ALA A 12 -2.16 7.14 -8.54
CA ALA A 12 -3.25 6.34 -9.08
C ALA A 12 -2.81 5.78 -10.44
N LEU A 13 -2.75 4.46 -10.53
CA LEU A 13 -2.30 3.77 -11.73
C LEU A 13 -3.48 3.06 -12.39
N GLY A 14 -3.73 3.40 -13.65
CA GLY A 14 -4.71 2.72 -14.47
C GLY A 14 -6.08 3.37 -14.43
N TYR A 15 -6.84 3.11 -15.48
CA TYR A 15 -8.17 3.66 -15.67
C TYR A 15 -9.08 3.37 -14.47
N GLY A 16 -9.75 4.37 -14.01
CA GLY A 16 -10.68 4.24 -12.89
C GLY A 16 -10.06 4.16 -11.51
N SER A 17 -8.74 4.23 -11.40
CA SER A 17 -8.07 4.16 -10.10
C SER A 17 -8.30 5.44 -9.29
N ASN A 18 -8.41 5.26 -7.98
CA ASN A 18 -8.62 6.36 -7.05
C ASN A 18 -7.66 6.20 -5.87
N ALA A 19 -6.78 7.16 -5.68
CA ALA A 19 -5.81 7.16 -4.59
C ALA A 19 -6.27 8.13 -3.51
N SER A 20 -7.04 7.63 -2.55
CA SER A 20 -7.60 8.44 -1.47
C SER A 20 -7.18 7.93 -0.08
N THR A 21 -6.23 7.01 -0.01
CA THR A 21 -5.75 6.47 1.25
C THR A 21 -4.68 7.37 1.85
N ALA A 22 -4.92 7.83 3.06
CA ALA A 22 -3.97 8.69 3.77
C ALA A 22 -2.76 7.90 4.25
N GLY A 23 -1.65 8.60 4.43
CA GLY A 23 -0.47 8.02 5.04
C GLY A 23 -0.50 8.10 6.56
N GLY A 24 0.55 7.62 7.20
CA GLY A 24 0.72 7.73 8.64
C GLY A 24 -0.13 6.77 9.46
N VAL A 25 -0.72 5.75 8.83
CA VAL A 25 -1.65 4.82 9.48
C VAL A 25 -0.96 3.48 9.71
N ASP A 26 -1.19 2.89 10.89
CA ASP A 26 -0.64 1.56 11.18
C ASP A 26 -1.24 0.52 10.26
N GLY A 27 -0.39 -0.39 9.79
CA GLY A 27 -0.82 -1.54 9.02
C GLY A 27 -1.54 -2.56 9.88
N LEU A 28 -2.39 -3.35 9.23
CA LEU A 28 -3.11 -4.42 9.91
C LEU A 28 -2.17 -5.58 10.21
N LYS A 29 -2.21 -6.09 11.44
CA LYS A 29 -1.41 -7.24 11.85
C LYS A 29 -2.32 -8.41 12.18
N GLN A 30 -1.83 -9.62 11.94
CA GLN A 30 -2.51 -10.81 12.44
C GLN A 30 -2.32 -10.93 13.94
N ALA A 31 -3.25 -11.63 14.60
CA ALA A 31 -3.17 -11.85 16.04
C ALA A 31 -1.91 -12.61 16.44
N HIS A 32 -1.41 -13.47 15.54
CA HIS A 32 -0.22 -14.29 15.79
C HIS A 32 0.99 -13.81 15.02
N SER A 33 1.04 -12.53 14.67
CA SER A 33 2.16 -11.99 13.93
C SER A 33 3.45 -12.18 14.69
N VAL A 34 4.51 -12.59 13.97
CA VAL A 34 5.85 -12.67 14.56
C VAL A 34 6.52 -11.31 14.62
N THR A 35 5.94 -10.30 14.00
CA THR A 35 6.45 -8.94 14.08
C THR A 35 6.21 -8.40 15.47
N THR A 36 7.29 -8.01 16.15
CA THR A 36 7.22 -7.50 17.52
C THR A 36 7.55 -6.02 17.53
N GLY A 37 7.19 -5.37 18.65
CA GLY A 37 7.44 -3.95 18.81
C GLY A 37 6.35 -3.08 18.21
N THR A 38 6.61 -1.79 18.13
CA THR A 38 5.65 -0.83 17.62
C THR A 38 5.68 -0.79 16.10
N SER A 39 4.58 -0.34 15.52
CA SER A 39 4.51 -0.08 14.08
C SER A 39 5.41 1.08 13.73
N THR A 40 6.33 0.86 12.80
CA THR A 40 7.25 1.90 12.33
C THR A 40 7.32 1.86 10.81
N GLU A 41 7.81 2.95 10.24
CA GLU A 41 8.09 3.00 8.82
C GLU A 41 9.16 1.98 8.44
N ALA A 42 10.13 1.79 9.34
CA ALA A 42 11.25 0.90 9.04
C ALA A 42 10.84 -0.56 8.91
N ASN A 43 9.83 -0.99 9.66
CA ASN A 43 9.38 -2.38 9.58
C ASN A 43 8.18 -2.59 8.65
N GLY A 44 7.74 -1.53 7.99
CA GLY A 44 6.69 -1.64 7.01
C GLY A 44 5.27 -1.68 7.57
N PHE A 45 5.10 -1.57 8.88
CA PHE A 45 3.78 -1.64 9.49
C PHE A 45 3.14 -0.28 9.72
N LYS A 46 3.73 0.78 9.21
CA LYS A 46 3.14 2.10 9.28
C LYS A 46 3.30 2.80 7.95
N SER A 47 2.25 3.43 7.50
CA SER A 47 2.32 4.22 6.27
C SER A 47 3.28 5.37 6.45
N THR A 48 4.06 5.65 5.41
CA THR A 48 5.15 6.59 5.50
C THR A 48 4.67 8.00 5.75
N GLN A 49 5.30 8.65 6.70
CA GLN A 49 5.41 10.10 6.71
C GLN A 49 6.70 10.46 5.99
N ASN A 50 6.67 11.57 5.33
CA ASN A 50 7.82 11.88 4.53
C ASN A 50 8.57 13.12 4.98
N VAL A 51 9.27 13.69 4.06
CA VAL A 51 9.96 14.94 4.16
C VAL A 51 9.04 16.01 4.72
N ASP A 52 9.53 16.82 5.62
CA ASP A 52 8.79 17.93 6.24
C ASP A 52 7.60 17.48 7.10
N GLY A 53 7.56 16.22 7.49
CA GLY A 53 6.52 15.72 8.39
C GLY A 53 5.16 15.55 7.77
N ASN A 54 5.05 15.65 6.45
CA ASN A 54 3.78 15.46 5.75
C ASN A 54 3.56 13.99 5.42
N ASP A 55 2.32 13.54 5.57
CA ASP A 55 1.96 12.19 5.18
C ASP A 55 1.91 12.09 3.66
N ILE A 56 2.27 10.91 3.17
CA ILE A 56 2.21 10.61 1.75
C ILE A 56 1.08 9.64 1.50
N GLY A 57 0.27 9.92 0.48
CA GLY A 57 -0.80 9.02 0.07
C GLY A 57 -0.27 7.73 -0.54
N ALA A 58 -1.11 6.72 -0.57
CA ALA A 58 -0.78 5.40 -1.10
C ALA A 58 -0.69 5.38 -2.60
N VAL A 59 -0.13 4.30 -3.14
CA VAL A 59 -0.26 3.95 -4.56
C VAL A 59 -1.53 3.10 -4.70
N SER A 60 -2.46 3.52 -5.54
CA SER A 60 -3.70 2.81 -5.78
C SER A 60 -3.71 2.26 -7.21
N VAL A 61 -4.11 1.00 -7.33
CA VAL A 61 -4.27 0.35 -8.63
C VAL A 61 -5.74 0.06 -8.93
N GLY A 62 -6.64 0.71 -8.21
CA GLY A 62 -8.05 0.47 -8.41
C GLY A 62 -8.94 1.44 -7.66
N MET A 63 -10.16 1.00 -7.43
CA MET A 63 -11.19 1.75 -6.73
C MET A 63 -11.80 0.85 -5.67
N GLY A 64 -11.93 1.36 -4.45
CA GLY A 64 -12.26 0.51 -3.30
C GLY A 64 -13.72 0.53 -2.87
N SER A 65 -14.56 1.35 -3.46
CA SER A 65 -15.92 1.51 -2.93
C SER A 65 -16.93 1.80 -4.03
N GLY A 66 -18.22 1.70 -3.65
CA GLY A 66 -19.31 2.05 -4.52
C GLY A 66 -19.59 1.00 -5.58
N ASN A 67 -20.28 1.44 -6.63
CA ASN A 67 -20.69 0.56 -7.73
C ASN A 67 -19.57 0.31 -8.74
N LYS A 68 -18.41 0.90 -8.53
CA LYS A 68 -17.34 0.83 -9.51
C LYS A 68 -16.08 0.27 -8.88
N LEU A 69 -16.24 -0.87 -8.21
CA LEU A 69 -15.09 -1.56 -7.63
C LEU A 69 -14.17 -2.01 -8.74
N ILE A 70 -12.91 -1.66 -8.62
CA ILE A 70 -11.86 -2.09 -9.54
C ILE A 70 -10.74 -2.69 -8.72
N LYS A 71 -10.39 -3.93 -9.03
CA LYS A 71 -9.23 -4.61 -8.45
C LYS A 71 -8.31 -5.02 -9.59
N ARG A 72 -7.04 -4.76 -9.43
CA ARG A 72 -6.06 -4.97 -10.50
C ARG A 72 -4.91 -5.79 -9.97
N GLN A 73 -4.47 -6.77 -10.75
CA GLN A 73 -3.26 -7.52 -10.38
C GLN A 73 -2.03 -6.65 -10.60
N ILE A 74 -1.01 -6.89 -9.78
CA ILE A 74 0.34 -6.43 -10.06
C ILE A 74 1.13 -7.67 -10.46
N VAL A 75 1.54 -7.74 -11.72
CA VAL A 75 2.14 -8.96 -12.28
C VAL A 75 3.64 -8.80 -12.46
N ASN A 76 4.33 -9.93 -12.59
CA ASN A 76 5.79 -9.97 -12.79
C ASN A 76 6.57 -9.36 -11.62
N VAL A 77 6.03 -9.51 -10.42
CA VAL A 77 6.67 -9.02 -9.20
C VAL A 77 7.74 -10.03 -8.77
N ALA A 78 8.97 -9.56 -8.64
CA ALA A 78 10.06 -10.37 -8.12
C ALA A 78 9.84 -10.65 -6.63
N ALA A 79 10.46 -11.73 -6.15
CA ALA A 79 10.44 -12.03 -4.72
C ALA A 79 11.10 -10.89 -3.94
N GLY A 80 10.47 -10.51 -2.84
CA GLY A 80 11.01 -9.46 -1.99
C GLY A 80 12.21 -9.95 -1.19
N THR A 81 13.10 -9.04 -0.84
CA THR A 81 14.28 -9.32 -0.03
C THR A 81 14.32 -8.54 1.26
N GLN A 82 13.59 -7.44 1.34
CA GLN A 82 13.55 -6.61 2.55
C GLN A 82 12.10 -6.53 3.05
N ASP A 83 11.95 -6.19 4.31
CA ASP A 83 10.66 -6.18 4.97
C ASP A 83 9.63 -5.28 4.27
N THR A 84 10.08 -4.27 3.59
CA THR A 84 9.19 -3.32 2.93
C THR A 84 8.98 -3.60 1.44
N ASP A 85 9.51 -4.71 0.93
CA ASP A 85 9.29 -5.10 -0.46
C ASP A 85 7.94 -5.79 -0.62
N ALA A 86 7.42 -5.78 -1.85
CA ALA A 86 6.23 -6.55 -2.17
C ALA A 86 6.55 -8.04 -2.12
N VAL A 87 5.60 -8.84 -1.65
CA VAL A 87 5.71 -10.29 -1.62
C VAL A 87 4.95 -10.87 -2.81
N ASN A 88 5.49 -11.89 -3.46
CA ASN A 88 4.77 -12.57 -4.54
C ASN A 88 4.19 -13.90 -4.05
N VAL A 89 3.38 -14.54 -4.90
CA VAL A 89 2.67 -15.79 -4.53
C VAL A 89 3.65 -16.92 -4.24
N ALA A 90 4.75 -16.98 -4.96
CA ALA A 90 5.74 -18.03 -4.73
C ALA A 90 6.32 -17.95 -3.32
N GLN A 91 6.60 -16.75 -2.84
CA GLN A 91 7.08 -16.56 -1.47
C GLN A 91 6.03 -16.96 -0.44
N LEU A 92 4.78 -16.62 -0.70
CA LEU A 92 3.70 -16.94 0.22
C LEU A 92 3.52 -18.45 0.37
N LYS A 93 3.76 -19.21 -0.71
CA LYS A 93 3.61 -20.66 -0.72
C LYS A 93 4.81 -21.40 -0.12
N SER A 94 5.93 -20.75 0.00
CA SER A 94 7.15 -21.39 0.50
C SER A 94 7.15 -21.62 2.01
#